data_3ee711374561996f70c2b97caf24c2f7
#
_entry.id   3ee711374561996f70c2b97caf24c2f7
#
_cell.length_a   1.000
_cell.length_b   1.000
_cell.length_c   1.000
_cell.angle_alpha   90.00
_cell.angle_beta   90.00
_cell.angle_gamma   90.00
#
_symmetry.space_group_name_H-M   'P 1'
#
loop_
_entity.id
_entity.type
_entity.pdbx_description
1 polymer ?
#
loop_
_entity_poly.entity_id
_entity_poly.type
_entity_poly.pdbx_seq_one_letter_code
_entity_poly.pdbx_strand_id
1 'polypeptide(L)'
;MEQNNVLFTQIVFRPARKLILRRSKNADHYFAYLEEVGSGKGENSAAWDVLEKIQEALYEPVGLWLPENMRPEGTGTYAHGVEVATDFAGEIPGGFDVIDLPACLFIVFQGEPYDDEDYQNAVGICAAQIEKFNPEVYGYQYAPELAPRMQLKPEGWRGYIEMLPVRDLE
;
A
#
# COMPACT_ATOMS: atom_id res chain seq x y z
N MET A 1 6.97 27.65 17.64
CA MET A 1 5.72 26.88 17.88
C MET A 1 5.85 25.53 17.23
N GLU A 2 5.74 24.49 18.04
CA GLU A 2 5.70 23.16 17.50
C GLU A 2 4.39 22.97 16.73
N GLN A 3 4.50 22.54 15.48
CA GLN A 3 3.32 22.11 14.74
C GLN A 3 2.83 20.80 15.35
N ASN A 4 1.66 20.82 15.96
CA ASN A 4 1.01 19.60 16.39
C ASN A 4 0.45 18.89 15.16
N ASN A 5 1.27 18.02 14.59
CA ASN A 5 0.83 17.20 13.46
C ASN A 5 -0.08 16.09 13.98
N VAL A 6 -1.32 16.07 13.49
CA VAL A 6 -2.32 15.08 13.89
C VAL A 6 -2.20 13.87 12.99
N LEU A 7 -2.18 12.70 13.57
CA LEU A 7 -2.26 11.43 12.86
C LEU A 7 -3.59 10.77 13.21
N PHE A 8 -4.47 10.69 12.22
CA PHE A 8 -5.76 10.00 12.37
C PHE A 8 -5.54 8.51 12.22
N THR A 9 -6.21 7.73 13.06
CA THR A 9 -6.13 6.27 13.03
C THR A 9 -7.51 5.66 12.99
N GLN A 10 -7.65 4.56 12.24
CA GLN A 10 -8.91 3.85 12.09
C GLN A 10 -8.61 2.36 11.92
N ILE A 11 -9.42 1.51 12.54
CA ILE A 11 -9.35 0.06 12.30
C ILE A 11 -10.41 -0.29 11.27
N VAL A 12 -10.01 -0.96 10.19
CA VAL A 12 -10.92 -1.40 9.14
C VAL A 12 -10.74 -2.90 8.90
N PHE A 13 -11.84 -3.57 8.61
CA PHE A 13 -11.83 -4.98 8.22
C PHE A 13 -11.91 -5.06 6.69
N ARG A 14 -11.09 -5.94 6.11
CA ARG A 14 -11.21 -6.32 4.71
C ARG A 14 -11.41 -7.82 4.59
N PRO A 15 -12.41 -8.25 3.83
CA PRO A 15 -12.65 -9.68 3.61
C PRO A 15 -11.54 -10.29 2.74
N ALA A 16 -11.52 -11.61 2.64
CA ALA A 16 -10.62 -12.32 1.74
C ALA A 16 -10.78 -11.78 0.31
N ARG A 17 -9.67 -11.61 -0.38
CA ARG A 17 -9.64 -11.01 -1.73
C ARG A 17 -8.37 -11.42 -2.44
N LYS A 18 -8.24 -11.00 -3.69
CA LYS A 18 -7.02 -11.21 -4.49
C LYS A 18 -6.33 -9.88 -4.71
N LEU A 19 -5.02 -9.92 -4.83
CA LEU A 19 -4.21 -8.77 -5.18
C LEU A 19 -3.56 -9.03 -6.53
N ILE A 20 -3.85 -8.17 -7.50
CA ILE A 20 -3.16 -8.13 -8.79
C ILE A 20 -2.01 -7.15 -8.62
N LEU A 21 -0.77 -7.59 -8.87
CA LEU A 21 0.39 -6.75 -8.62
C LEU A 21 1.46 -6.94 -9.69
N ARG A 22 2.23 -5.90 -9.90
CA ARG A 22 3.45 -5.99 -10.70
C ARG A 22 4.65 -5.93 -9.78
N ARG A 23 5.39 -7.03 -9.73
CA ARG A 23 6.55 -7.17 -8.85
C ARG A 23 7.75 -6.40 -9.39
N SER A 24 8.64 -6.01 -8.50
CA SER A 24 9.96 -5.52 -8.84
C SER A 24 10.98 -6.63 -8.68
N LYS A 25 12.19 -6.40 -9.17
CA LYS A 25 13.33 -7.31 -8.97
C LYS A 25 14.09 -6.97 -7.71
N ASN A 26 14.30 -5.67 -7.44
CA ASN A 26 15.12 -5.21 -6.33
C ASN A 26 14.56 -3.98 -5.61
N ALA A 27 13.47 -3.40 -6.09
CA ALA A 27 12.96 -2.16 -5.52
C ALA A 27 12.42 -2.37 -4.10
N ASP A 28 12.76 -1.46 -3.20
CA ASP A 28 12.28 -1.44 -1.82
C ASP A 28 11.53 -0.15 -1.47
N HIS A 29 11.34 0.72 -2.45
CA HIS A 29 10.60 1.97 -2.29
C HIS A 29 10.15 2.50 -3.66
N TYR A 30 9.29 3.52 -3.61
CA TYR A 30 8.59 4.07 -4.77
C TYR A 30 9.54 4.51 -5.89
N PHE A 31 10.57 5.29 -5.57
CA PHE A 31 11.46 5.83 -6.61
C PHE A 31 12.28 4.74 -7.30
N ALA A 32 12.81 3.79 -6.54
CA ALA A 32 13.52 2.65 -7.10
C ALA A 32 12.60 1.80 -8.00
N TYR A 33 11.34 1.66 -7.60
CA TYR A 33 10.33 0.94 -8.37
C TYR A 33 10.07 1.63 -9.72
N LEU A 34 9.93 2.96 -9.72
CA LEU A 34 9.73 3.70 -10.97
C LEU A 34 10.92 3.58 -11.91
N GLU A 35 12.14 3.58 -11.38
CA GLU A 35 13.35 3.39 -12.20
C GLU A 35 13.37 2.01 -12.86
N GLU A 36 12.92 0.99 -12.14
CA GLU A 36 12.94 -0.39 -12.62
C GLU A 36 11.77 -0.69 -13.57
N VAL A 37 10.56 -0.25 -13.23
CA VAL A 37 9.32 -0.62 -13.90
C VAL A 37 8.87 0.43 -14.90
N GLY A 38 9.35 1.67 -14.75
CA GLY A 38 8.99 2.79 -15.60
C GLY A 38 7.94 3.70 -14.99
N SER A 39 7.93 4.94 -15.50
CA SER A 39 7.10 6.03 -14.95
C SER A 39 5.80 6.28 -15.74
N GLY A 40 5.48 5.45 -16.73
CA GLY A 40 4.19 5.51 -17.39
C GLY A 40 4.08 6.40 -18.61
N LYS A 41 5.18 6.58 -19.33
CA LYS A 41 5.12 7.27 -20.64
C LYS A 41 5.47 6.30 -21.76
N GLY A 42 4.58 6.16 -22.74
CA GLY A 42 4.80 5.33 -23.92
C GLY A 42 4.38 3.87 -23.73
N GLU A 43 4.99 2.98 -24.51
CA GLU A 43 4.67 1.55 -24.51
C GLU A 43 4.94 0.86 -23.18
N ASN A 44 5.76 1.48 -22.33
CA ASN A 44 6.05 1.02 -20.98
C ASN A 44 5.22 1.83 -19.98
N SER A 45 3.89 1.80 -20.13
CA SER A 45 3.03 2.43 -19.15
C SER A 45 3.32 1.89 -17.76
N ALA A 46 3.43 2.79 -16.77
CA ALA A 46 3.65 2.42 -15.40
C ALA A 46 2.59 1.40 -14.98
N ALA A 47 2.97 0.50 -14.10
CA ALA A 47 2.04 -0.45 -13.53
C ALA A 47 0.77 0.23 -13.03
N TRP A 48 0.90 1.43 -12.48
CA TRP A 48 -0.21 2.21 -11.95
C TRP A 48 -1.30 2.46 -13.00
N ASP A 49 -0.92 2.89 -14.21
CA ASP A 49 -1.87 3.17 -15.28
C ASP A 49 -2.65 1.93 -15.69
N VAL A 50 -1.99 0.78 -15.70
CA VAL A 50 -2.63 -0.51 -16.01
C VAL A 50 -3.63 -0.87 -14.92
N LEU A 51 -3.23 -0.70 -13.66
CA LEU A 51 -4.07 -1.04 -12.50
C LEU A 51 -5.31 -0.15 -12.41
N GLU A 52 -5.18 1.14 -12.75
CA GLU A 52 -6.32 2.08 -12.74
C GLU A 52 -7.41 1.68 -13.74
N LYS A 53 -7.09 0.93 -14.78
CA LYS A 53 -8.03 0.49 -15.80
C LYS A 53 -8.80 -0.77 -15.44
N ILE A 54 -8.46 -1.42 -14.34
CA ILE A 54 -9.15 -2.65 -13.91
C ILE A 54 -10.48 -2.25 -13.28
N GLN A 55 -11.57 -2.50 -14.00
CA GLN A 55 -12.92 -2.08 -13.59
C GLN A 55 -13.45 -2.83 -12.36
N GLU A 56 -12.98 -4.05 -12.15
CA GLU A 56 -13.41 -4.91 -11.04
C GLU A 56 -12.69 -4.61 -9.74
N ALA A 57 -11.84 -3.58 -9.72
CA ALA A 57 -11.10 -3.18 -8.52
C ALA A 57 -12.05 -2.82 -7.37
N LEU A 58 -11.78 -3.38 -6.20
CA LEU A 58 -12.55 -3.10 -4.98
C LEU A 58 -12.14 -1.76 -4.36
N TYR A 59 -10.89 -1.38 -4.53
CA TYR A 59 -10.30 -0.18 -3.96
C TYR A 59 -9.34 0.42 -4.99
N GLU A 60 -8.85 1.61 -4.71
CA GLU A 60 -7.87 2.26 -5.58
C GLU A 60 -6.54 1.49 -5.63
N PRO A 61 -5.73 1.66 -6.68
CA PRO A 61 -4.39 1.10 -6.71
C PRO A 61 -3.54 1.60 -5.55
N VAL A 62 -2.62 0.78 -5.09
CA VAL A 62 -1.74 1.09 -3.96
C VAL A 62 -0.29 0.74 -4.27
N GLY A 63 0.62 1.48 -3.65
CA GLY A 63 1.99 1.05 -3.46
C GLY A 63 2.02 0.13 -2.24
N LEU A 64 2.86 -0.88 -2.27
CA LEU A 64 2.88 -1.84 -1.17
C LEU A 64 4.25 -2.44 -0.93
N TRP A 65 4.46 -2.85 0.31
CA TRP A 65 5.66 -3.58 0.73
C TRP A 65 5.23 -4.99 1.09
N LEU A 66 5.76 -5.97 0.33
CA LEU A 66 5.41 -7.37 0.50
C LEU A 66 6.15 -7.97 1.68
N PRO A 67 5.46 -8.73 2.55
CA PRO A 67 6.14 -9.50 3.58
C PRO A 67 6.93 -10.66 2.95
N GLU A 68 7.88 -11.20 3.70
CA GLU A 68 8.77 -12.26 3.21
C GLU A 68 8.00 -13.47 2.66
N ASN A 69 6.91 -13.86 3.32
CA ASN A 69 6.11 -15.01 2.89
C ASN A 69 5.34 -14.80 1.59
N MET A 70 5.31 -13.57 1.07
CA MET A 70 4.64 -13.22 -0.19
C MET A 70 5.62 -12.81 -1.29
N ARG A 71 6.92 -12.95 -1.02
CA ARG A 71 7.98 -12.60 -1.97
C ARG A 71 8.70 -13.84 -2.46
N PRO A 72 8.49 -14.24 -3.72
CA PRO A 72 9.34 -15.28 -4.31
C PRO A 72 10.79 -14.81 -4.37
N GLU A 73 11.71 -15.78 -4.31
CA GLU A 73 13.13 -15.48 -4.46
C GLU A 73 13.40 -14.74 -5.78
N GLY A 74 14.27 -13.74 -5.73
CA GLY A 74 14.60 -12.91 -6.89
C GLY A 74 13.64 -11.77 -7.16
N THR A 75 12.73 -11.47 -6.21
CA THR A 75 11.82 -10.32 -6.32
C THR A 75 12.07 -9.32 -5.22
N GLY A 76 11.73 -8.05 -5.49
CA GLY A 76 11.89 -6.96 -4.54
C GLY A 76 10.72 -6.86 -3.56
N THR A 77 10.88 -5.98 -2.58
CA THR A 77 9.88 -5.76 -1.53
C THR A 77 8.72 -4.90 -2.00
N TYR A 78 9.01 -3.88 -2.80
CA TYR A 78 8.02 -2.88 -3.19
C TYR A 78 7.35 -3.26 -4.51
N ALA A 79 6.05 -3.04 -4.60
CA ALA A 79 5.27 -3.30 -5.80
C ALA A 79 4.08 -2.34 -5.86
N HIS A 80 3.45 -2.25 -7.02
CA HIS A 80 2.15 -1.62 -7.18
C HIS A 80 1.11 -2.70 -7.42
N GLY A 81 -0.08 -2.52 -6.87
CA GLY A 81 -1.14 -3.50 -7.00
C GLY A 81 -2.53 -2.92 -6.80
N VAL A 82 -3.53 -3.74 -7.10
CA VAL A 82 -4.94 -3.41 -6.89
C VAL A 82 -5.67 -4.66 -6.41
N GLU A 83 -6.61 -4.48 -5.50
CA GLU A 83 -7.37 -5.58 -4.93
C GLU A 83 -8.67 -5.83 -5.71
N VAL A 84 -8.96 -7.11 -5.93
CA VAL A 84 -10.18 -7.56 -6.61
C VAL A 84 -10.83 -8.67 -5.78
N ALA A 85 -12.09 -8.98 -6.08
CA ALA A 85 -12.82 -10.03 -5.35
C ALA A 85 -12.19 -11.40 -5.57
N THR A 86 -12.46 -12.34 -4.66
CA THR A 86 -11.92 -13.70 -4.74
C THR A 86 -12.40 -14.45 -5.99
N ASP A 87 -13.55 -14.08 -6.51
CA ASP A 87 -14.13 -14.69 -7.72
C ASP A 87 -13.75 -13.95 -9.02
N PHE A 88 -12.77 -13.05 -8.94
CA PHE A 88 -12.29 -12.33 -10.12
C PHE A 88 -11.91 -13.33 -11.22
N ALA A 89 -12.51 -13.18 -12.39
CA ALA A 89 -12.29 -14.05 -13.55
C ALA A 89 -11.80 -13.27 -14.77
N GLY A 90 -11.42 -12.01 -14.59
CA GLY A 90 -10.91 -11.18 -15.65
C GLY A 90 -9.51 -11.57 -16.08
N GLU A 91 -9.07 -11.01 -17.17
CA GLU A 91 -7.71 -11.24 -17.69
C GLU A 91 -6.68 -10.52 -16.84
N ILE A 92 -5.59 -11.23 -16.52
CA ILE A 92 -4.47 -10.65 -15.79
C ILE A 92 -3.54 -10.01 -16.81
N PRO A 93 -3.24 -8.70 -16.67
CA PRO A 93 -2.33 -8.05 -17.61
C PRO A 93 -0.96 -8.73 -17.67
N GLY A 94 -0.33 -8.71 -18.85
CA GLY A 94 1.00 -9.29 -19.03
C GLY A 94 2.01 -8.65 -18.09
N GLY A 95 2.84 -9.48 -17.45
CA GLY A 95 3.85 -9.02 -16.49
C GLY A 95 3.34 -8.86 -15.07
N PHE A 96 2.04 -9.05 -14.85
CA PHE A 96 1.43 -8.99 -13.50
C PHE A 96 1.24 -10.38 -12.92
N ASP A 97 1.18 -10.43 -11.61
CA ASP A 97 0.95 -11.65 -10.84
C ASP A 97 -0.29 -11.48 -9.98
N VAL A 98 -0.78 -12.57 -9.40
CA VAL A 98 -1.96 -12.56 -8.52
C VAL A 98 -1.64 -13.36 -7.27
N ILE A 99 -1.97 -12.79 -6.12
CA ILE A 99 -1.87 -13.51 -4.85
C ILE A 99 -3.19 -13.41 -4.09
N ASP A 100 -3.45 -14.41 -3.26
CA ASP A 100 -4.62 -14.43 -2.38
C ASP A 100 -4.27 -13.72 -1.07
N LEU A 101 -5.17 -12.86 -0.60
CA LEU A 101 -5.04 -12.20 0.68
C LEU A 101 -6.16 -12.68 1.60
N PRO A 102 -5.82 -13.09 2.84
CA PRO A 102 -6.85 -13.53 3.79
C PRO A 102 -7.67 -12.36 4.30
N ALA A 103 -8.85 -12.65 4.84
CA ALA A 103 -9.61 -11.67 5.61
C ALA A 103 -8.77 -11.21 6.80
N CYS A 104 -8.66 -9.90 7.01
CA CYS A 104 -7.88 -9.37 8.12
C CYS A 104 -8.29 -7.94 8.46
N LEU A 105 -7.82 -7.50 9.63
CA LEU A 105 -7.94 -6.11 10.06
C LEU A 105 -6.73 -5.31 9.60
N PHE A 106 -6.96 -4.04 9.33
CA PHE A 106 -5.89 -3.07 9.08
C PHE A 106 -6.04 -1.90 10.03
N ILE A 107 -4.91 -1.36 10.46
CA ILE A 107 -4.89 -0.01 11.00
C ILE A 107 -4.57 0.94 9.85
N VAL A 108 -5.42 1.95 9.69
CA VAL A 108 -5.25 2.97 8.66
C VAL A 108 -4.75 4.24 9.33
N PHE A 109 -3.62 4.74 8.87
CA PHE A 109 -3.04 6.00 9.32
C PHE A 109 -3.28 7.05 8.26
N GLN A 110 -3.78 8.21 8.68
CA GLN A 110 -4.00 9.35 7.77
C GLN A 110 -3.45 10.62 8.39
N GLY A 111 -2.53 11.26 7.70
CA GLY A 111 -1.99 12.55 8.11
C GLY A 111 -2.93 13.70 7.75
N GLU A 112 -2.57 14.89 8.20
CA GLU A 112 -3.31 16.10 7.86
C GLU A 112 -3.14 16.47 6.39
N PRO A 113 -4.13 17.16 5.78
CA PRO A 113 -3.96 17.73 4.44
C PRO A 113 -2.70 18.59 4.35
N TYR A 114 -2.08 18.60 3.18
CA TYR A 114 -0.85 19.35 2.93
C TYR A 114 -0.86 19.88 1.50
N ASP A 115 0.03 20.83 1.22
CA ASP A 115 0.22 21.34 -0.13
C ASP A 115 0.98 20.28 -0.96
N ASP A 116 0.50 19.99 -2.15
CA ASP A 116 1.09 18.95 -2.99
C ASP A 116 2.58 19.18 -3.27
N GLU A 117 3.01 20.43 -3.28
CA GLU A 117 4.42 20.80 -3.46
C GLU A 117 5.29 20.35 -2.27
N ASP A 118 4.69 20.18 -1.09
CA ASP A 118 5.36 19.81 0.15
C ASP A 118 5.22 18.33 0.48
N TYR A 119 4.83 17.50 -0.48
CA TYR A 119 4.46 16.10 -0.20
C TYR A 119 5.59 15.30 0.45
N GLN A 120 6.85 15.52 0.05
CA GLN A 120 7.98 14.77 0.61
C GLN A 120 8.14 15.02 2.11
N ASN A 121 8.01 16.29 2.52
CA ASN A 121 8.08 16.66 3.93
C ASN A 121 6.88 16.10 4.71
N ALA A 122 5.68 16.25 4.17
CA ALA A 122 4.43 15.75 4.80
C ALA A 122 4.45 14.24 4.97
N VAL A 123 4.86 13.50 3.93
CA VAL A 123 5.00 12.05 3.98
C VAL A 123 6.04 11.62 5.01
N GLY A 124 7.18 12.31 5.04
CA GLY A 124 8.24 12.03 6.01
C GLY A 124 7.79 12.22 7.47
N ILE A 125 7.06 13.30 7.73
CA ILE A 125 6.51 13.56 9.07
C ILE A 125 5.52 12.45 9.47
N CYS A 126 4.61 12.11 8.57
CA CYS A 126 3.62 11.06 8.82
C CYS A 126 4.29 9.70 9.04
N ALA A 127 5.28 9.35 8.23
CA ALA A 127 6.03 8.10 8.38
C ALA A 127 6.72 8.02 9.73
N ALA A 128 7.31 9.11 10.20
CA ALA A 128 7.95 9.16 11.52
C ALA A 128 6.94 8.95 12.66
N GLN A 129 5.73 9.50 12.53
CA GLN A 129 4.66 9.30 13.50
C GLN A 129 4.18 7.85 13.52
N ILE A 130 4.05 7.23 12.35
CA ILE A 130 3.65 5.83 12.22
C ILE A 130 4.67 4.91 12.89
N GLU A 131 5.97 5.18 12.74
CA GLU A 131 7.01 4.38 13.38
C GLU A 131 6.95 4.41 14.89
N LYS A 132 6.48 5.52 15.47
CA LYS A 132 6.36 5.69 16.91
C LYS A 132 5.04 5.15 17.47
N PHE A 133 4.10 4.82 16.61
CA PHE A 133 2.78 4.36 17.03
C PHE A 133 2.86 2.96 17.63
N ASN A 134 2.23 2.78 18.78
CA ASN A 134 2.15 1.47 19.44
C ASN A 134 0.71 0.96 19.39
N PRO A 135 0.39 -0.01 18.51
CA PRO A 135 -0.98 -0.51 18.39
C PRO A 135 -1.47 -1.25 19.65
N GLU A 136 -0.55 -1.74 20.49
CA GLU A 136 -0.92 -2.45 21.72
C GLU A 136 -1.73 -1.58 22.68
N VAL A 137 -1.50 -0.26 22.67
CA VAL A 137 -2.27 0.68 23.51
C VAL A 137 -3.77 0.61 23.18
N TYR A 138 -4.11 0.24 21.94
CA TYR A 138 -5.49 0.15 21.47
C TYR A 138 -6.00 -1.29 21.35
N GLY A 139 -5.23 -2.26 21.86
CA GLY A 139 -5.66 -3.67 21.88
C GLY A 139 -5.31 -4.45 20.62
N TYR A 140 -4.34 -3.98 19.83
CA TYR A 140 -3.93 -4.62 18.59
C TYR A 140 -2.42 -4.87 18.55
N GLN A 141 -2.01 -5.77 17.68
CA GLN A 141 -0.59 -5.97 17.35
C GLN A 141 -0.42 -6.06 15.85
N TYR A 142 0.71 -5.63 15.34
CA TYR A 142 1.00 -5.76 13.92
C TYR A 142 1.08 -7.22 13.51
N ALA A 143 0.56 -7.52 12.32
CA ALA A 143 0.53 -8.86 11.76
C ALA A 143 1.08 -8.84 10.33
N PRO A 144 2.38 -8.55 10.15
CA PRO A 144 2.95 -8.30 8.82
C PRO A 144 2.86 -9.49 7.86
N GLU A 145 2.67 -10.69 8.38
CA GLU A 145 2.53 -11.92 7.57
C GLU A 145 1.16 -12.06 6.92
N LEU A 146 0.15 -11.29 7.36
CA LEU A 146 -1.22 -11.44 6.84
C LEU A 146 -1.45 -10.72 5.52
N ALA A 147 -0.80 -9.59 5.32
CA ALA A 147 -0.99 -8.78 4.12
C ALA A 147 0.15 -7.79 3.96
N PRO A 148 0.35 -7.24 2.75
CA PRO A 148 1.33 -6.17 2.57
C PRO A 148 0.95 -4.91 3.33
N ARG A 149 1.95 -4.17 3.77
CA ARG A 149 1.81 -2.76 4.15
C ARG A 149 1.54 -1.97 2.88
N MET A 150 0.58 -1.07 2.92
CA MET A 150 0.13 -0.33 1.74
C MET A 150 0.22 1.17 1.94
N GLN A 151 0.58 1.88 0.87
CA GLN A 151 0.47 3.34 0.83
C GLN A 151 -0.47 3.71 -0.31
N LEU A 152 -1.39 4.63 -0.04
CA LEU A 152 -2.28 5.16 -1.05
C LEU A 152 -1.58 6.29 -1.80
N LYS A 153 -2.06 6.61 -3.00
CA LYS A 153 -1.51 7.71 -3.78
C LYS A 153 -1.51 9.00 -2.94
N PRO A 154 -0.35 9.65 -2.75
CA PRO A 154 -0.30 10.86 -1.96
C PRO A 154 -1.01 12.00 -2.67
N GLU A 155 -2.08 12.49 -2.06
CA GLU A 155 -2.86 13.63 -2.53
C GLU A 155 -3.05 14.58 -1.36
N GLY A 156 -2.56 15.81 -1.51
CA GLY A 156 -2.49 16.76 -0.41
C GLY A 156 -3.83 17.07 0.25
N TRP A 157 -4.90 17.05 -0.51
CA TRP A 157 -6.24 17.37 0.01
C TRP A 157 -6.73 16.39 1.08
N ARG A 158 -6.25 15.14 1.05
CA ARG A 158 -6.67 14.08 2.00
C ARG A 158 -5.58 13.67 2.98
N GLY A 159 -4.36 14.21 2.84
CA GLY A 159 -3.22 13.79 3.63
C GLY A 159 -2.63 12.47 3.15
N TYR A 160 -1.52 12.08 3.74
CA TYR A 160 -0.85 10.81 3.44
C TYR A 160 -1.55 9.67 4.17
N ILE A 161 -1.78 8.56 3.47
CA ILE A 161 -2.49 7.41 4.02
C ILE A 161 -1.64 6.15 3.87
N GLU A 162 -1.48 5.43 4.97
CA GLU A 162 -0.84 4.12 5.01
C GLU A 162 -1.72 3.13 5.76
N MET A 163 -1.63 1.85 5.37
CA MET A 163 -2.38 0.78 6.00
C MET A 163 -1.45 -0.35 6.38
N LEU A 164 -1.55 -0.83 7.61
CA LEU A 164 -0.75 -1.95 8.11
C LEU A 164 -1.67 -3.03 8.66
N PRO A 165 -1.43 -4.31 8.33
CA PRO A 165 -2.25 -5.40 8.87
C PRO A 165 -2.03 -5.56 10.36
N VAL A 166 -3.11 -5.80 11.09
CA VAL A 166 -3.09 -6.02 12.54
C VAL A 166 -4.00 -7.19 12.91
N ARG A 167 -3.82 -7.67 14.13
CA ARG A 167 -4.73 -8.64 14.77
C ARG A 167 -5.01 -8.18 16.18
N ASP A 168 -6.07 -8.72 16.76
CA ASP A 168 -6.38 -8.46 18.16
C ASP A 168 -5.22 -8.91 19.04
N LEU A 169 -4.95 -8.13 20.07
CA LEU A 169 -3.96 -8.47 21.09
C LEU A 169 -4.59 -9.50 22.04
N GLU A 170 -3.92 -10.63 22.21
CA GLU A 170 -4.37 -11.67 23.15
C GLU A 170 -3.96 -11.37 24.60
#